data_ab29ffc4ad1e2ffd7549e215c7996534
#
_entry.id   ab29ffc4ad1e2ffd7549e215c7996534
#
_cell.length_a   1.000
_cell.length_b   1.000
_cell.length_c   1.000
_cell.angle_alpha   90.00
_cell.angle_beta   90.00
_cell.angle_gamma   90.00
#
_symmetry.space_group_name_H-M   'P 1'
#
loop_
_entity.id
_entity.type
_entity.pdbx_description
1 polymer ?
#
loop_
_entity_poly.entity_id
_entity_poly.type
_entity_poly.pdbx_seq_one_letter_code
_entity_poly.pdbx_strand_id
1 'polypeptide(L)'
;MFNRILSKQMGLALLGAVSLGAGSSGAGLIGTARAQAPAQAPAAAAAPDAAFKRGRLLYIQCRACHELKEGEPNKVGPNLHGMIGRKSALAEGFGYSPALKAANLTWDLATLDRWIEKPSALVPGNSMAFAGVANPKDRAALITYIETESATK
;
A
#
# COMPACT_ATOMS: atom_id res chain seq x y z
N MET A 1 9.88 2.86 -42.69
CA MET A 1 11.35 2.88 -42.79
C MET A 1 11.92 2.09 -41.62
N PHE A 2 12.64 1.07 -41.97
CA PHE A 2 13.29 0.07 -41.11
C PHE A 2 14.39 0.68 -40.22
N ASN A 3 14.54 0.23 -38.97
CA ASN A 3 15.87 -0.09 -38.50
C ASN A 3 15.81 -1.15 -37.36
N ARG A 4 16.19 -2.36 -37.72
CA ARG A 4 16.56 -3.47 -36.84
C ARG A 4 18.03 -3.28 -36.46
N ILE A 5 18.35 -3.38 -35.18
CA ILE A 5 19.71 -3.67 -34.72
C ILE A 5 19.67 -4.93 -33.88
N LEU A 6 20.12 -6.02 -34.51
CA LEU A 6 20.55 -7.25 -33.90
C LEU A 6 21.91 -7.02 -33.23
N SER A 7 22.08 -7.40 -31.98
CA SER A 7 23.40 -7.60 -31.39
C SER A 7 23.52 -9.02 -30.84
N LYS A 8 24.27 -9.79 -31.57
CA LYS A 8 24.76 -11.13 -31.30
C LYS A 8 25.96 -11.01 -30.35
N GLN A 9 25.95 -11.68 -29.21
CA GLN A 9 27.17 -11.90 -28.44
C GLN A 9 27.35 -13.41 -28.22
N MET A 10 28.46 -13.87 -28.78
CA MET A 10 28.99 -15.23 -28.80
C MET A 10 29.57 -15.62 -27.42
N GLY A 11 29.47 -16.90 -27.15
CA GLY A 11 29.99 -17.56 -25.97
C GLY A 11 31.50 -17.63 -25.88
N LEU A 12 31.98 -17.95 -24.70
CA LEU A 12 33.29 -18.51 -24.49
C LEU A 12 33.21 -19.53 -23.36
N ALA A 13 33.39 -20.79 -23.75
CA ALA A 13 33.57 -21.91 -22.86
C ALA A 13 35.06 -21.95 -22.42
N LEU A 14 35.29 -22.11 -21.12
CA LEU A 14 36.61 -22.47 -20.60
C LEU A 14 36.51 -23.73 -19.74
N LEU A 15 37.00 -24.82 -20.30
CA LEU A 15 37.34 -26.06 -19.60
C LEU A 15 38.61 -25.82 -18.76
N GLY A 16 38.60 -26.24 -17.52
CA GLY A 16 39.78 -26.20 -16.62
C GLY A 16 39.74 -27.30 -15.57
N ALA A 17 40.26 -28.43 -15.92
CA ALA A 17 41.21 -29.33 -15.24
C ALA A 17 40.91 -29.75 -13.77
N VAL A 18 40.75 -31.07 -13.69
CA VAL A 18 40.83 -31.95 -12.52
C VAL A 18 42.18 -31.91 -11.85
N SER A 19 42.21 -31.79 -10.51
CA SER A 19 43.37 -32.14 -9.68
C SER A 19 42.89 -33.06 -8.55
N LEU A 20 43.27 -34.33 -8.63
CA LEU A 20 43.27 -35.25 -7.50
C LEU A 20 44.38 -34.88 -6.52
N GLY A 21 44.00 -34.64 -5.29
CA GLY A 21 44.91 -34.54 -4.15
C GLY A 21 44.39 -35.36 -2.99
N ALA A 22 44.92 -36.54 -2.80
CA ALA A 22 44.71 -37.34 -1.61
C ALA A 22 45.62 -36.84 -0.48
N GLY A 23 45.03 -36.61 0.70
CA GLY A 23 45.79 -36.21 1.90
C GLY A 23 44.95 -36.33 3.16
N SER A 24 45.28 -37.30 3.93
CA SER A 24 44.77 -37.86 5.16
C SER A 24 44.49 -36.91 6.33
N SER A 25 43.52 -37.34 7.13
CA SER A 25 43.43 -37.35 8.62
C SER A 25 43.62 -36.03 9.37
N GLY A 26 42.51 -35.57 9.97
CA GLY A 26 42.53 -34.58 11.04
C GLY A 26 41.14 -34.42 11.65
N ALA A 27 40.84 -35.18 12.69
CA ALA A 27 39.62 -35.01 13.48
C ALA A 27 39.65 -33.67 14.22
N GLY A 28 38.75 -32.79 13.91
CA GLY A 28 38.51 -31.55 14.62
C GLY A 28 37.06 -31.14 14.49
N LEU A 29 36.19 -31.69 15.34
CA LEU A 29 34.81 -31.25 15.47
C LEU A 29 34.78 -29.87 16.13
N ILE A 30 35.02 -28.82 15.38
CA ILE A 30 34.65 -27.49 15.82
C ILE A 30 33.26 -27.23 15.23
N GLY A 31 32.24 -27.56 16.03
CA GLY A 31 30.86 -27.21 15.72
C GLY A 31 30.74 -25.69 15.71
N THR A 32 30.78 -25.10 14.51
CA THR A 32 30.36 -23.72 14.34
C THR A 32 28.85 -23.68 14.60
N ALA A 33 28.50 -23.29 15.83
CA ALA A 33 27.11 -22.94 16.16
C ALA A 33 26.70 -21.78 15.24
N ARG A 34 26.01 -22.13 14.17
CA ARG A 34 25.34 -21.15 13.28
C ARG A 34 24.25 -20.53 14.13
N ALA A 35 24.47 -19.31 14.62
CA ALA A 35 23.45 -18.53 15.28
C ALA A 35 22.31 -18.34 14.26
N GLN A 36 21.23 -19.11 14.44
CA GLN A 36 19.99 -18.89 13.72
C GLN A 36 19.43 -17.56 14.23
N ALA A 37 19.44 -16.55 13.34
CA ALA A 37 18.68 -15.35 13.59
C ALA A 37 17.21 -15.76 13.90
N PRO A 38 16.57 -15.18 14.91
CA PRO A 38 15.18 -15.50 15.19
C PRO A 38 14.37 -15.25 13.95
N ALA A 39 13.75 -16.29 13.40
CA ALA A 39 12.77 -16.18 12.35
C ALA A 39 11.68 -15.22 12.83
N GLN A 40 11.61 -14.03 12.23
CA GLN A 40 10.51 -13.11 12.49
C GLN A 40 9.24 -13.86 12.13
N ALA A 41 8.45 -14.20 13.15
CA ALA A 41 7.12 -14.73 12.92
C ALA A 41 6.37 -13.77 11.97
N PRO A 42 5.66 -14.28 10.95
CA PRO A 42 4.85 -13.44 10.08
C PRO A 42 3.94 -12.62 11.00
N ALA A 43 3.97 -11.30 10.84
CA ALA A 43 3.11 -10.40 11.62
C ALA A 43 1.67 -10.91 11.42
N ALA A 44 1.10 -11.48 12.47
CA ALA A 44 -0.25 -12.01 12.43
C ALA A 44 -1.15 -10.90 11.90
N ALA A 45 -1.80 -11.14 10.75
CA ALA A 45 -2.82 -10.26 10.24
C ALA A 45 -3.83 -10.08 11.39
N ALA A 46 -3.99 -8.84 11.85
CA ALA A 46 -4.95 -8.55 12.92
C ALA A 46 -6.30 -9.15 12.51
N ALA A 47 -6.96 -9.86 13.44
CA ALA A 47 -8.28 -10.41 13.17
C ALA A 47 -9.18 -9.27 12.62
N PRO A 48 -10.05 -9.54 11.61
CA PRO A 48 -10.86 -8.50 10.95
C PRO A 48 -11.55 -7.54 11.94
N ASP A 49 -11.99 -8.09 13.05
CA ASP A 49 -12.63 -7.33 14.14
C ASP A 49 -11.67 -6.34 14.84
N ALA A 50 -10.41 -6.70 15.03
CA ALA A 50 -9.42 -5.82 15.64
C ALA A 50 -9.01 -4.68 14.66
N ALA A 51 -8.87 -4.98 13.37
CA ALA A 51 -8.61 -3.99 12.33
C ALA A 51 -9.77 -2.98 12.23
N PHE A 52 -11.01 -3.47 12.20
CA PHE A 52 -12.20 -2.62 12.17
C PHE A 52 -12.28 -1.71 13.39
N LYS A 53 -12.10 -2.23 14.60
CA LYS A 53 -12.09 -1.43 15.84
C LYS A 53 -11.00 -0.36 15.82
N ARG A 54 -9.80 -0.72 15.36
CA ARG A 54 -8.70 0.24 15.19
C ARG A 54 -9.04 1.31 14.16
N GLY A 55 -9.58 0.93 13.01
CA GLY A 55 -10.01 1.83 11.94
C GLY A 55 -11.07 2.82 12.41
N ARG A 56 -12.04 2.37 13.20
CA ARG A 56 -13.07 3.22 13.80
C ARG A 56 -12.47 4.32 14.68
N LEU A 57 -11.46 3.98 15.49
CA LEU A 57 -10.77 4.98 16.33
C LEU A 57 -10.02 6.00 15.48
N LEU A 58 -9.35 5.54 14.43
CA LEU A 58 -8.61 6.41 13.51
C LEU A 58 -9.56 7.31 12.70
N TYR A 59 -10.74 6.82 12.34
CA TYR A 59 -11.74 7.58 11.57
C TYR A 59 -12.26 8.81 12.32
N ILE A 60 -12.09 8.92 13.63
CA ILE A 60 -12.51 10.09 14.42
C ILE A 60 -11.97 11.40 13.81
N GLN A 61 -10.73 11.41 13.31
CA GLN A 61 -10.13 12.57 12.66
C GLN A 61 -10.76 12.90 11.29
N CYS A 62 -11.33 11.90 10.60
CA CYS A 62 -11.98 12.07 9.29
C CYS A 62 -13.44 12.53 9.45
N ARG A 63 -14.12 12.04 10.50
CA ARG A 63 -15.55 12.28 10.77
C ARG A 63 -15.88 13.77 10.97
N ALA A 64 -14.91 14.57 11.36
CA ALA A 64 -15.10 16.02 11.48
C ALA A 64 -15.51 16.65 10.13
N CYS A 65 -15.02 16.09 9.03
CA CYS A 65 -15.21 16.64 7.68
C CYS A 65 -15.99 15.72 6.73
N HIS A 66 -16.12 14.42 7.03
CA HIS A 66 -16.74 13.44 6.15
C HIS A 66 -17.85 12.63 6.83
N GLU A 67 -18.85 12.25 6.06
CA GLU A 67 -19.83 11.23 6.41
C GLU A 67 -19.59 9.94 5.62
N LEU A 68 -20.10 8.80 6.13
CA LEU A 68 -20.03 7.50 5.48
C LEU A 68 -21.40 6.94 5.13
N LYS A 69 -22.47 7.49 5.72
CA LYS A 69 -23.81 6.97 5.57
C LYS A 69 -24.50 7.54 4.34
N GLU A 70 -25.31 6.71 3.70
CA GLU A 70 -26.15 7.12 2.60
C GLU A 70 -27.10 8.25 3.00
N GLY A 71 -27.31 9.21 2.12
CA GLY A 71 -28.24 10.32 2.32
C GLY A 71 -27.77 11.41 3.27
N GLU A 72 -26.67 11.22 4.00
CA GLU A 72 -26.12 12.28 4.84
C GLU A 72 -25.45 13.37 3.98
N PRO A 73 -25.55 14.65 4.38
CA PRO A 73 -25.04 15.75 3.58
C PRO A 73 -23.51 15.78 3.53
N ASN A 74 -22.98 16.42 2.48
CA ASN A 74 -21.59 16.85 2.47
C ASN A 74 -21.32 17.83 3.62
N LYS A 75 -20.13 17.76 4.21
CA LYS A 75 -19.62 18.68 5.23
C LYS A 75 -18.52 19.57 4.63
N VAL A 76 -17.46 19.80 5.38
CA VAL A 76 -16.23 20.43 4.86
C VAL A 76 -15.59 19.57 3.77
N GLY A 77 -15.76 18.25 3.86
CA GLY A 77 -15.42 17.27 2.83
C GLY A 77 -16.67 16.58 2.28
N PRO A 78 -16.54 15.84 1.17
CA PRO A 78 -17.64 15.11 0.59
C PRO A 78 -18.10 13.94 1.46
N ASN A 79 -19.36 13.53 1.30
CA ASN A 79 -19.83 12.25 1.80
C ASN A 79 -19.09 11.11 1.05
N LEU A 80 -18.59 10.15 1.79
CA LEU A 80 -17.78 9.04 1.28
C LEU A 80 -18.60 7.77 1.03
N HIS A 81 -19.94 7.80 1.21
CA HIS A 81 -20.80 6.64 0.91
C HIS A 81 -20.59 6.17 -0.54
N GLY A 82 -20.43 4.87 -0.75
CA GLY A 82 -20.26 4.27 -2.06
C GLY A 82 -19.02 4.76 -2.82
N MET A 83 -17.99 5.26 -2.12
CA MET A 83 -16.82 5.81 -2.79
C MET A 83 -15.89 4.75 -3.39
N ILE A 84 -15.82 3.55 -2.81
CA ILE A 84 -14.92 2.51 -3.29
C ILE A 84 -15.27 2.11 -4.73
N GLY A 85 -14.27 2.08 -5.61
CA GLY A 85 -14.43 1.85 -7.05
C GLY A 85 -14.89 3.06 -7.86
N ARG A 86 -15.34 4.15 -7.23
CA ARG A 86 -15.81 5.37 -7.90
C ARG A 86 -14.64 6.25 -8.34
N LYS A 87 -14.84 7.01 -9.42
CA LYS A 87 -13.90 8.06 -9.82
C LYS A 87 -13.84 9.19 -8.79
N SER A 88 -12.68 9.84 -8.70
CA SER A 88 -12.51 11.03 -7.86
C SER A 88 -13.41 12.18 -8.32
N ALA A 89 -13.73 13.08 -7.40
CA ALA A 89 -14.47 14.30 -7.64
C ALA A 89 -15.92 14.09 -8.17
N LEU A 90 -16.58 12.97 -7.85
CA LEU A 90 -17.94 12.65 -8.31
C LEU A 90 -19.03 12.68 -7.21
N ALA A 91 -18.71 13.04 -5.95
CA ALA A 91 -19.79 13.21 -4.98
C ALA A 91 -20.63 14.44 -5.39
N GLU A 92 -21.94 14.21 -5.48
CA GLU A 92 -22.90 15.23 -5.91
C GLU A 92 -22.91 16.43 -4.96
N GLY A 93 -23.06 17.63 -5.49
CA GLY A 93 -23.17 18.85 -4.70
C GLY A 93 -21.91 19.28 -3.95
N PHE A 94 -20.74 18.62 -4.16
CA PHE A 94 -19.49 19.00 -3.50
C PHE A 94 -18.52 19.76 -4.43
N GLY A 95 -17.97 20.87 -3.91
CA GLY A 95 -17.00 21.71 -4.64
C GLY A 95 -15.56 21.21 -4.53
N TYR A 96 -15.14 20.33 -5.43
CA TYR A 96 -13.77 19.81 -5.45
C TYR A 96 -12.75 20.80 -6.01
N SER A 97 -11.50 20.72 -5.54
CA SER A 97 -10.38 21.45 -6.12
C SER A 97 -10.14 21.10 -7.60
N PRO A 98 -9.68 22.05 -8.43
CA PRO A 98 -9.30 21.76 -9.80
C PRO A 98 -8.28 20.64 -9.92
N ALA A 99 -7.32 20.58 -8.99
CA ALA A 99 -6.29 19.53 -8.94
C ALA A 99 -6.90 18.14 -8.76
N LEU A 100 -7.87 17.95 -7.86
CA LEU A 100 -8.49 16.64 -7.65
C LEU A 100 -9.40 16.24 -8.81
N LYS A 101 -10.07 17.20 -9.45
CA LYS A 101 -10.86 16.96 -10.68
C LYS A 101 -9.96 16.49 -11.83
N ALA A 102 -8.80 17.14 -12.01
CA ALA A 102 -7.84 16.81 -13.06
C ALA A 102 -7.10 15.48 -12.81
N ALA A 103 -6.95 15.06 -11.58
CA ALA A 103 -6.22 13.84 -11.20
C ALA A 103 -6.88 12.55 -11.71
N ASN A 104 -8.17 12.55 -12.00
CA ASN A 104 -8.93 11.43 -12.58
C ASN A 104 -8.64 10.08 -11.91
N LEU A 105 -8.51 10.06 -10.60
CA LEU A 105 -8.25 8.85 -9.82
C LEU A 105 -9.48 7.93 -9.81
N THR A 106 -9.24 6.64 -9.55
CA THR A 106 -10.28 5.71 -9.09
C THR A 106 -9.99 5.35 -7.65
N TRP A 107 -11.00 5.40 -6.80
CA TRP A 107 -10.85 5.09 -5.36
C TRP A 107 -10.84 3.57 -5.12
N ASP A 108 -9.89 2.85 -5.75
CA ASP A 108 -9.56 1.50 -5.32
C ASP A 108 -8.75 1.54 -3.99
N LEU A 109 -8.60 0.37 -3.36
CA LEU A 109 -7.94 0.29 -2.05
C LEU A 109 -6.49 0.77 -2.09
N ALA A 110 -5.77 0.51 -3.19
CA ALA A 110 -4.39 0.92 -3.36
C ALA A 110 -4.25 2.45 -3.54
N THR A 111 -5.14 3.05 -4.30
CA THR A 111 -5.19 4.50 -4.47
C THR A 111 -5.60 5.18 -3.17
N LEU A 112 -6.54 4.59 -2.44
CA LEU A 112 -6.99 5.11 -1.14
C LEU A 112 -5.86 5.02 -0.10
N ASP A 113 -5.05 3.96 -0.09
CA ASP A 113 -3.88 3.86 0.79
C ASP A 113 -2.90 5.01 0.55
N ARG A 114 -2.51 5.24 -0.71
CA ARG A 114 -1.62 6.35 -1.07
C ARG A 114 -2.22 7.72 -0.76
N TRP A 115 -3.53 7.88 -0.97
CA TRP A 115 -4.23 9.11 -0.64
C TRP A 115 -4.20 9.39 0.86
N ILE A 116 -4.55 8.38 1.68
CA ILE A 116 -4.55 8.51 3.15
C ILE A 116 -3.12 8.65 3.68
N GLU A 117 -2.11 8.08 3.03
CA GLU A 117 -0.72 8.26 3.43
C GLU A 117 -0.30 9.72 3.38
N LYS A 118 -0.55 10.41 2.28
CA LYS A 118 -0.23 11.82 2.11
C LYS A 118 -0.99 12.43 0.91
N PRO A 119 -2.19 13.00 1.13
CA PRO A 119 -3.01 13.55 0.05
C PRO A 119 -2.29 14.59 -0.81
N SER A 120 -1.50 15.47 -0.19
CA SER A 120 -0.75 16.52 -0.89
C SER A 120 0.39 16.00 -1.77
N ALA A 121 0.91 14.79 -1.50
CA ALA A 121 1.91 14.14 -2.34
C ALA A 121 1.27 13.45 -3.55
N LEU A 122 0.11 12.81 -3.36
CA LEU A 122 -0.59 12.14 -4.45
C LEU A 122 -1.22 13.15 -5.43
N VAL A 123 -1.84 14.21 -4.90
CA VAL A 123 -2.48 15.27 -5.69
C VAL A 123 -2.07 16.63 -5.14
N PRO A 124 -0.94 17.20 -5.59
CA PRO A 124 -0.55 18.54 -5.22
C PRO A 124 -1.64 19.56 -5.58
N GLY A 125 -1.95 20.45 -4.66
CA GLY A 125 -3.02 21.45 -4.85
C GLY A 125 -4.45 20.93 -4.57
N ASN A 126 -4.61 19.73 -4.02
CA ASN A 126 -5.90 19.34 -3.46
C ASN A 126 -6.25 20.22 -2.24
N SER A 127 -7.55 20.35 -1.93
CA SER A 127 -8.05 21.20 -0.85
C SER A 127 -8.25 20.46 0.49
N MET A 128 -7.97 19.17 0.57
CA MET A 128 -8.13 18.40 1.81
C MET A 128 -7.02 18.74 2.80
N ALA A 129 -7.37 19.40 3.88
CA ALA A 129 -6.44 19.80 4.96
C ALA A 129 -6.14 18.62 5.90
N PHE A 130 -5.34 17.68 5.43
CA PHE A 130 -4.99 16.46 6.15
C PHE A 130 -3.51 16.11 5.96
N ALA A 131 -2.79 15.88 7.07
CA ALA A 131 -1.36 15.57 7.01
C ALA A 131 -1.06 14.15 6.52
N GLY A 132 -1.99 13.24 6.70
CA GLY A 132 -1.85 11.83 6.35
C GLY A 132 -1.64 10.90 7.55
N VAL A 133 -1.65 9.59 7.28
CA VAL A 133 -1.37 8.51 8.23
C VAL A 133 -0.13 7.76 7.76
N ALA A 134 1.02 8.00 8.40
CA ALA A 134 2.29 7.41 7.98
C ALA A 134 2.39 5.89 8.24
N ASN A 135 1.74 5.40 9.30
CA ASN A 135 1.82 3.98 9.67
C ASN A 135 0.95 3.12 8.73
N PRO A 136 1.53 2.18 7.96
CA PRO A 136 0.78 1.37 7.00
C PRO A 136 -0.25 0.44 7.65
N LYS A 137 -0.02 -0.05 8.88
CA LYS A 137 -1.00 -0.87 9.61
C LYS A 137 -2.22 -0.05 10.02
N ASP A 138 -2.01 1.21 10.40
CA ASP A 138 -3.09 2.13 10.73
C ASP A 138 -3.88 2.52 9.48
N ARG A 139 -3.21 2.74 8.34
CA ARG A 139 -3.90 2.98 7.06
C ARG A 139 -4.77 1.79 6.65
N ALA A 140 -4.22 0.57 6.71
CA ALA A 140 -4.97 -0.64 6.39
C ALA A 140 -6.22 -0.78 7.29
N ALA A 141 -6.08 -0.55 8.59
CA ALA A 141 -7.20 -0.59 9.54
C ALA A 141 -8.25 0.49 9.23
N LEU A 142 -7.82 1.71 8.93
CA LEU A 142 -8.70 2.82 8.56
C LEU A 142 -9.45 2.53 7.26
N ILE A 143 -8.78 1.97 6.26
CA ILE A 143 -9.38 1.57 4.98
C ILE A 143 -10.43 0.48 5.20
N THR A 144 -10.13 -0.56 6.00
CA THR A 144 -11.10 -1.60 6.37
C THR A 144 -12.37 -1.00 6.97
N TYR A 145 -12.24 -0.03 7.85
CA TYR A 145 -13.39 0.65 8.45
C TYR A 145 -14.17 1.47 7.41
N ILE A 146 -13.50 2.29 6.60
CA ILE A 146 -14.13 3.10 5.56
C ILE A 146 -14.85 2.22 4.55
N GLU A 147 -14.21 1.16 4.04
CA GLU A 147 -14.79 0.22 3.09
C GLU A 147 -16.09 -0.41 3.65
N THR A 148 -16.04 -0.87 4.91
CA THR A 148 -17.19 -1.51 5.55
C THR A 148 -18.35 -0.53 5.78
N GLU A 149 -18.07 0.66 6.29
CA GLU A 149 -19.10 1.62 6.70
C GLU A 149 -19.64 2.47 5.53
N SER A 150 -18.87 2.62 4.46
CA SER A 150 -19.29 3.35 3.26
C SER A 150 -19.92 2.47 2.18
N ALA A 151 -19.98 1.15 2.39
CA ALA A 151 -20.54 0.22 1.41
C ALA A 151 -22.02 0.50 1.15
N THR A 152 -22.39 0.50 -0.13
CA THR A 152 -23.79 0.42 -0.57
C THR A 152 -24.36 -0.94 -0.13
N LYS A 153 -25.47 -0.92 0.59
CA LYS A 153 -26.20 -2.13 1.04
C LYS A 153 -27.25 -2.52 0.01
#